data_ef95ad0f071a0b50d43a6129f06cdbe5
#
_entry.id   ef95ad0f071a0b50d43a6129f06cdbe5
#
_cell.length_a   1.000
_cell.length_b   1.000
_cell.length_c   1.000
_cell.angle_alpha   90.00
_cell.angle_beta   90.00
_cell.angle_gamma   90.00
#
_symmetry.space_group_name_H-M   'P 1'
#
loop_
_entity.id
_entity.type
_entity.pdbx_description
1 polymer ?
#
loop_
_entity_poly.entity_id
_entity_poly.type
_entity_poly.pdbx_seq_one_letter_code
_entity_poly.pdbx_strand_id
1 'polypeptide(L)'
;ITVNVTNVNDNNPVFTSKSSFSVAENETAIGNATATDADGDDVTFSVSGSELSITSAGVLTFVSAPDYETQTSYSATVTASDGTNTTTQDITVNVTNVNDVAPEFTSGATFTAEENQTAIGTVIATDAEGDDVTFTVSGSELEITSAGVLTFVSAPDYETQTSYSATVTASDGTNTTTQDITVNVTNVNDVAPEFTSGATFTAEEN
;
A
#
# COMPACT_ATOMS: atom_id res chain seq x y z
N ILE A 1 -23.74 -64.29 -33.69
CA ILE A 1 -22.40 -63.92 -33.22
C ILE A 1 -22.55 -62.52 -32.64
N THR A 2 -22.27 -62.36 -31.34
CA THR A 2 -22.21 -61.05 -30.69
C THR A 2 -20.73 -60.66 -30.55
N VAL A 3 -20.34 -59.50 -31.08
CA VAL A 3 -19.00 -58.97 -30.93
C VAL A 3 -19.11 -57.85 -29.89
N ASN A 4 -18.44 -58.02 -28.76
CA ASN A 4 -18.32 -56.99 -27.75
C ASN A 4 -17.04 -56.19 -28.06
N VAL A 5 -17.18 -54.88 -28.22
CA VAL A 5 -16.04 -53.94 -28.34
C VAL A 5 -15.78 -53.42 -26.95
N THR A 6 -14.55 -53.57 -26.49
CA THR A 6 -14.08 -52.97 -25.22
C THR A 6 -13.44 -51.63 -25.52
N ASN A 7 -13.72 -50.64 -24.67
CA ASN A 7 -13.03 -49.35 -24.70
C ASN A 7 -11.54 -49.54 -24.38
N VAL A 8 -10.70 -48.82 -25.10
CA VAL A 8 -9.25 -48.73 -24.82
C VAL A 8 -8.95 -47.27 -24.51
N ASN A 9 -8.25 -47.03 -23.45
CA ASN A 9 -7.78 -45.67 -23.11
C ASN A 9 -6.65 -45.29 -24.08
N ASP A 10 -6.99 -44.66 -25.21
CA ASP A 10 -6.05 -44.24 -26.25
C ASP A 10 -6.16 -42.76 -26.65
N ASN A 11 -7.08 -42.02 -26.04
CA ASN A 11 -7.19 -40.55 -26.16
C ASN A 11 -6.50 -39.85 -25.02
N ASN A 12 -6.01 -38.63 -25.30
CA ASN A 12 -5.44 -37.76 -24.25
C ASN A 12 -6.53 -36.89 -23.63
N PRO A 13 -6.44 -36.56 -22.33
CA PRO A 13 -7.29 -35.55 -21.71
C PRO A 13 -7.20 -34.21 -22.42
N VAL A 14 -8.34 -33.53 -22.56
CA VAL A 14 -8.44 -32.19 -23.18
C VAL A 14 -8.90 -31.16 -22.14
N PHE A 15 -8.09 -30.14 -21.89
CA PHE A 15 -8.45 -29.05 -20.98
C PHE A 15 -9.69 -28.31 -21.48
N THR A 16 -10.63 -28.07 -20.56
CA THR A 16 -11.85 -27.28 -20.77
C THR A 16 -11.83 -25.98 -19.96
N SER A 17 -10.92 -25.85 -18.97
CA SER A 17 -10.70 -24.63 -18.21
C SER A 17 -9.87 -23.60 -18.99
N LYS A 18 -9.99 -22.33 -18.58
CA LYS A 18 -9.12 -21.25 -19.06
C LYS A 18 -7.69 -21.41 -18.55
N SER A 19 -6.74 -20.77 -19.23
CA SER A 19 -5.32 -20.73 -18.86
C SER A 19 -4.91 -19.47 -18.08
N SER A 20 -5.82 -18.51 -17.90
CA SER A 20 -5.55 -17.28 -17.14
C SER A 20 -6.57 -17.11 -16.03
N PHE A 21 -6.07 -16.86 -14.83
CA PHE A 21 -6.84 -16.62 -13.62
C PHE A 21 -6.51 -15.24 -13.07
N SER A 22 -7.41 -14.69 -12.24
CA SER A 22 -7.19 -13.44 -11.51
C SER A 22 -7.69 -13.65 -10.08
N VAL A 23 -6.87 -13.27 -9.09
CA VAL A 23 -7.12 -13.46 -7.66
C VAL A 23 -6.69 -12.18 -6.95
N ALA A 24 -7.46 -11.71 -5.97
CA ALA A 24 -7.01 -10.64 -5.09
C ALA A 24 -5.82 -11.14 -4.24
N GLU A 25 -4.89 -10.28 -3.95
CA GLU A 25 -3.88 -10.60 -2.95
C GLU A 25 -4.54 -10.96 -1.62
N ASN A 26 -3.77 -11.56 -0.71
CA ASN A 26 -4.25 -12.09 0.57
C ASN A 26 -5.22 -13.27 0.45
N GLU A 27 -5.65 -13.64 -0.77
CA GLU A 27 -6.51 -14.78 -1.02
C GLU A 27 -5.72 -15.96 -1.59
N THR A 28 -6.01 -17.17 -1.12
CA THR A 28 -5.34 -18.38 -1.62
C THR A 28 -6.12 -19.13 -2.70
N ALA A 29 -7.43 -18.93 -2.79
CA ALA A 29 -8.29 -19.64 -3.72
C ALA A 29 -8.15 -19.07 -5.15
N ILE A 30 -7.73 -19.90 -6.12
CA ILE A 30 -7.54 -19.47 -7.51
C ILE A 30 -8.74 -19.89 -8.39
N GLY A 31 -9.16 -21.13 -8.29
CA GLY A 31 -10.23 -21.68 -9.12
C GLY A 31 -10.03 -23.15 -9.43
N ASN A 32 -10.54 -23.60 -10.58
CA ASN A 32 -10.47 -25.01 -10.96
C ASN A 32 -9.86 -25.18 -12.36
N ALA A 33 -8.91 -26.09 -12.48
CA ALA A 33 -8.57 -26.70 -13.75
C ALA A 33 -9.56 -27.82 -14.04
N THR A 34 -10.05 -27.89 -15.27
CA THR A 34 -10.97 -28.95 -15.73
C THR A 34 -10.51 -29.49 -17.07
N ALA A 35 -10.66 -30.79 -17.23
CA ALA A 35 -10.40 -31.48 -18.49
C ALA A 35 -11.43 -32.61 -18.69
N THR A 36 -11.60 -33.04 -19.91
CA THR A 36 -12.44 -34.19 -20.28
C THR A 36 -11.61 -35.18 -21.04
N ASP A 37 -11.97 -36.46 -20.89
CA ASP A 37 -11.41 -37.54 -21.67
C ASP A 37 -12.46 -38.13 -22.61
N ALA A 38 -12.06 -38.46 -23.85
CA ALA A 38 -12.98 -38.99 -24.88
C ALA A 38 -13.35 -40.46 -24.65
N ASP A 39 -12.50 -41.23 -23.98
CA ASP A 39 -12.75 -42.59 -23.58
C ASP A 39 -13.63 -42.69 -22.32
N GLY A 40 -13.81 -41.56 -21.63
CA GLY A 40 -14.60 -41.44 -20.41
C GLY A 40 -13.82 -41.81 -19.15
N ASP A 41 -12.48 -41.82 -19.23
CA ASP A 41 -11.62 -42.14 -18.10
C ASP A 41 -11.54 -40.94 -17.09
N ASP A 42 -11.30 -41.27 -15.84
CA ASP A 42 -11.17 -40.29 -14.77
C ASP A 42 -9.87 -39.46 -14.93
N VAL A 43 -10.01 -38.13 -15.02
CA VAL A 43 -8.86 -37.21 -15.16
C VAL A 43 -8.42 -36.71 -13.79
N THR A 44 -7.12 -36.81 -13.56
CA THR A 44 -6.46 -36.26 -12.35
C THR A 44 -5.48 -35.16 -12.72
N PHE A 45 -5.19 -34.26 -11.75
CA PHE A 45 -4.38 -33.08 -11.99
C PHE A 45 -3.16 -33.01 -11.09
N SER A 46 -2.08 -32.42 -11.63
CA SER A 46 -0.90 -31.98 -10.90
C SER A 46 -0.42 -30.64 -11.42
N VAL A 47 0.36 -29.89 -10.63
CA VAL A 47 0.91 -28.58 -11.01
C VAL A 47 2.41 -28.53 -10.76
N SER A 48 3.15 -27.83 -11.61
CA SER A 48 4.59 -27.61 -11.47
C SER A 48 4.89 -26.46 -10.48
N GLY A 49 6.11 -26.48 -9.94
CA GLY A 49 6.60 -25.43 -9.02
C GLY A 49 6.19 -25.68 -7.57
N SER A 50 6.40 -24.67 -6.71
CA SER A 50 6.17 -24.73 -5.28
C SER A 50 5.20 -23.65 -4.76
N GLU A 51 4.80 -22.71 -5.60
CA GLU A 51 3.98 -21.57 -5.22
C GLU A 51 2.49 -21.84 -5.34
N LEU A 52 2.13 -22.73 -6.28
CA LEU A 52 0.78 -23.18 -6.51
C LEU A 52 0.61 -24.64 -6.09
N SER A 53 -0.58 -24.98 -5.65
CA SER A 53 -1.03 -26.33 -5.32
C SER A 53 -2.30 -26.67 -6.09
N ILE A 54 -2.45 -27.94 -6.49
CA ILE A 54 -3.66 -28.42 -7.12
C ILE A 54 -4.07 -29.77 -6.50
N THR A 55 -5.34 -29.96 -6.27
CA THR A 55 -5.84 -31.27 -5.86
C THR A 55 -5.98 -32.20 -7.09
N SER A 56 -6.06 -33.50 -6.88
CA SER A 56 -6.35 -34.46 -7.96
C SER A 56 -7.69 -34.15 -8.70
N ALA A 57 -8.63 -33.48 -8.04
CA ALA A 57 -9.90 -33.03 -8.60
C ALA A 57 -9.82 -31.67 -9.32
N GLY A 58 -8.62 -31.07 -9.42
CA GLY A 58 -8.39 -29.82 -10.17
C GLY A 58 -8.60 -28.52 -9.38
N VAL A 59 -8.81 -28.56 -8.05
CA VAL A 59 -8.91 -27.34 -7.25
C VAL A 59 -7.52 -26.73 -7.12
N LEU A 60 -7.34 -25.52 -7.67
CA LEU A 60 -6.09 -24.77 -7.73
C LEU A 60 -6.06 -23.71 -6.64
N THR A 61 -4.97 -23.65 -5.88
CA THR A 61 -4.76 -22.69 -4.80
C THR A 61 -3.32 -22.20 -4.78
N PHE A 62 -3.07 -21.02 -4.20
CA PHE A 62 -1.73 -20.66 -3.72
C PHE A 62 -1.35 -21.49 -2.49
N VAL A 63 -0.07 -21.81 -2.34
CA VAL A 63 0.51 -22.44 -1.13
C VAL A 63 0.58 -21.41 0.01
N SER A 64 0.92 -20.16 -0.32
CA SER A 64 0.85 -19.00 0.58
C SER A 64 0.11 -17.89 -0.13
N ALA A 65 -0.66 -17.09 0.60
CA ALA A 65 -1.36 -15.94 0.01
C ALA A 65 -0.36 -15.02 -0.71
N PRO A 66 -0.67 -14.57 -1.93
CA PRO A 66 0.18 -13.65 -2.67
C PRO A 66 0.08 -12.24 -2.09
N ASP A 67 1.12 -11.45 -2.32
CA ASP A 67 1.29 -10.04 -1.97
C ASP A 67 1.59 -9.32 -3.29
N TYR A 68 0.73 -8.36 -3.67
CA TYR A 68 0.79 -7.66 -4.95
C TYR A 68 2.03 -6.78 -5.07
N GLU A 69 2.46 -6.13 -3.98
CA GLU A 69 3.65 -5.28 -3.94
C GLU A 69 4.94 -6.09 -4.13
N THR A 70 4.88 -7.39 -3.80
CA THR A 70 6.00 -8.32 -4.00
C THR A 70 5.95 -8.97 -5.36
N GLN A 71 4.78 -9.48 -5.80
CA GLN A 71 4.68 -10.19 -7.08
C GLN A 71 3.25 -10.16 -7.66
N THR A 72 3.11 -9.57 -8.84
CA THR A 72 1.82 -9.34 -9.51
C THR A 72 1.34 -10.49 -10.39
N SER A 73 2.17 -11.52 -10.64
CA SER A 73 1.83 -12.62 -11.55
C SER A 73 2.64 -13.87 -11.27
N TYR A 74 1.98 -15.02 -11.36
CA TYR A 74 2.55 -16.35 -11.18
C TYR A 74 2.25 -17.22 -12.40
N SER A 75 3.20 -18.05 -12.80
CA SER A 75 3.06 -18.97 -13.93
C SER A 75 3.40 -20.40 -13.52
N ALA A 76 2.64 -21.35 -13.99
CA ALA A 76 2.87 -22.77 -13.75
C ALA A 76 2.34 -23.61 -14.92
N THR A 77 2.78 -24.86 -14.98
CA THR A 77 2.24 -25.85 -15.92
C THR A 77 1.36 -26.83 -15.15
N VAL A 78 0.09 -26.91 -15.53
CA VAL A 78 -0.85 -27.93 -15.05
C VAL A 78 -0.79 -29.14 -15.98
N THR A 79 -0.71 -30.33 -15.40
CA THR A 79 -0.77 -31.60 -16.12
C THR A 79 -2.08 -32.30 -15.78
N ALA A 80 -2.85 -32.67 -16.80
CA ALA A 80 -4.01 -33.56 -16.72
C ALA A 80 -3.61 -34.98 -17.16
N SER A 81 -4.01 -36.00 -16.40
CA SER A 81 -3.71 -37.40 -16.66
C SER A 81 -4.95 -38.28 -16.46
N ASP A 82 -5.17 -39.18 -17.40
CA ASP A 82 -6.18 -40.25 -17.31
C ASP A 82 -5.61 -41.57 -16.76
N GLY A 83 -4.34 -41.55 -16.31
CA GLY A 83 -3.59 -42.72 -15.82
C GLY A 83 -2.73 -43.41 -16.87
N THR A 84 -2.96 -43.18 -18.18
CA THR A 84 -2.20 -43.73 -19.32
C THR A 84 -1.54 -42.59 -20.11
N ASN A 85 -2.33 -41.57 -20.46
CA ASN A 85 -1.94 -40.43 -21.27
C ASN A 85 -1.92 -39.15 -20.44
N THR A 86 -1.24 -38.11 -20.93
CA THR A 86 -1.15 -36.82 -20.27
C THR A 86 -1.24 -35.66 -21.26
N THR A 87 -1.84 -34.55 -20.83
CA THR A 87 -1.82 -33.26 -21.54
C THR A 87 -1.39 -32.16 -20.54
N THR A 88 -0.65 -31.19 -21.04
CA THR A 88 -0.20 -30.05 -20.22
C THR A 88 -0.82 -28.75 -20.71
N GLN A 89 -1.06 -27.82 -19.78
CA GLN A 89 -1.49 -26.45 -20.03
C GLN A 89 -0.69 -25.48 -19.17
N ASP A 90 -0.02 -24.52 -19.79
CA ASP A 90 0.59 -23.42 -19.07
C ASP A 90 -0.52 -22.47 -18.62
N ILE A 91 -0.46 -22.09 -17.35
CA ILE A 91 -1.41 -21.18 -16.73
C ILE A 91 -0.69 -19.94 -16.19
N THR A 92 -1.40 -18.83 -16.16
CA THR A 92 -0.98 -17.59 -15.51
C THR A 92 -2.05 -17.17 -14.50
N VAL A 93 -1.61 -16.86 -13.27
CA VAL A 93 -2.45 -16.29 -12.22
C VAL A 93 -2.00 -14.86 -12.01
N ASN A 94 -2.84 -13.88 -12.33
CA ASN A 94 -2.62 -12.47 -12.06
C ASN A 94 -3.16 -12.13 -10.69
N VAL A 95 -2.35 -11.45 -9.87
CA VAL A 95 -2.76 -10.91 -8.59
C VAL A 95 -3.34 -9.52 -8.81
N THR A 96 -4.44 -9.20 -8.16
CA THR A 96 -5.04 -7.87 -8.17
C THR A 96 -4.80 -7.21 -6.83
N ASN A 97 -4.47 -5.92 -6.88
CA ASN A 97 -4.21 -5.07 -5.73
C ASN A 97 -5.43 -4.95 -4.81
N VAL A 98 -5.18 -4.89 -3.51
CA VAL A 98 -6.12 -4.53 -2.44
C VAL A 98 -5.44 -3.46 -1.61
N ASN A 99 -6.07 -2.31 -1.39
CA ASN A 99 -5.49 -1.24 -0.55
C ASN A 99 -5.37 -1.73 0.91
N ASP A 100 -4.22 -2.31 1.26
CA ASP A 100 -3.93 -2.88 2.59
C ASP A 100 -2.62 -2.37 3.22
N VAL A 101 -1.80 -1.60 2.49
CA VAL A 101 -0.58 -0.95 2.97
C VAL A 101 -0.87 0.50 3.35
N ALA A 102 -0.44 0.94 4.53
CA ALA A 102 -0.62 2.31 4.96
C ALA A 102 0.44 3.24 4.35
N PRO A 103 0.11 4.55 4.11
CA PRO A 103 1.06 5.52 3.58
C PRO A 103 2.32 5.66 4.45
N GLU A 104 3.48 5.88 3.83
CA GLU A 104 4.76 6.11 4.49
C GLU A 104 5.20 7.57 4.32
N PHE A 105 5.51 8.27 5.45
CA PHE A 105 6.05 9.62 5.42
C PHE A 105 7.47 9.63 4.82
N THR A 106 7.67 10.47 3.81
CA THR A 106 8.98 10.70 3.17
C THR A 106 9.58 12.06 3.52
N SER A 107 8.79 12.99 4.07
CA SER A 107 9.28 14.25 4.65
C SER A 107 9.80 14.06 6.07
N GLY A 108 10.75 14.92 6.49
CA GLY A 108 11.22 14.95 7.88
C GLY A 108 10.12 15.43 8.85
N ALA A 109 10.31 15.09 10.14
CA ALA A 109 9.42 15.47 11.23
C ALA A 109 9.69 16.88 11.79
N THR A 110 10.76 17.58 11.36
CA THR A 110 11.14 18.90 11.86
C THR A 110 11.10 19.93 10.73
N PHE A 111 10.39 21.02 10.98
CA PHE A 111 10.27 22.18 10.12
C PHE A 111 10.85 23.42 10.79
N THR A 112 11.15 24.43 10.00
CA THR A 112 11.61 25.74 10.46
C THR A 112 10.85 26.82 9.70
N ALA A 113 10.35 27.82 10.41
CA ALA A 113 9.63 28.95 9.83
C ALA A 113 10.06 30.26 10.52
N GLU A 114 10.07 31.37 9.80
CA GLU A 114 10.28 32.69 10.39
C GLU A 114 9.03 33.14 11.12
N GLU A 115 9.20 33.86 12.23
CA GLU A 115 8.08 34.54 12.85
C GLU A 115 7.45 35.56 11.88
N ASN A 116 6.24 36.02 12.20
CA ASN A 116 5.45 36.95 11.37
C ASN A 116 5.04 36.38 10.01
N GLN A 117 5.33 35.10 9.73
CA GLN A 117 4.92 34.39 8.52
C GLN A 117 4.03 33.20 8.88
N THR A 118 3.07 32.87 8.01
CA THR A 118 2.23 31.69 8.21
C THR A 118 2.74 30.45 7.48
N ALA A 119 3.55 30.60 6.43
CA ALA A 119 4.05 29.49 5.65
C ALA A 119 5.10 28.68 6.42
N ILE A 120 4.95 27.35 6.44
CA ILE A 120 5.89 26.43 7.09
C ILE A 120 6.61 25.55 6.05
N GLY A 121 5.85 24.82 5.25
CA GLY A 121 6.42 23.88 4.27
C GLY A 121 5.40 22.87 3.77
N THR A 122 5.90 21.72 3.33
CA THR A 122 5.05 20.64 2.82
C THR A 122 5.43 19.33 3.48
N VAL A 123 4.45 18.65 4.03
CA VAL A 123 4.54 17.26 4.48
C VAL A 123 4.31 16.36 3.27
N ILE A 124 5.12 15.31 3.12
CA ILE A 124 5.04 14.39 2.00
C ILE A 124 4.99 12.97 2.55
N ALA A 125 4.07 12.19 2.01
CA ALA A 125 4.00 10.75 2.19
C ALA A 125 3.70 10.08 0.84
N THR A 126 4.06 8.82 0.71
CA THR A 126 3.80 8.00 -0.47
C THR A 126 3.11 6.73 -0.05
N ASP A 127 2.30 6.21 -0.93
CA ASP A 127 1.64 4.93 -0.80
C ASP A 127 2.29 3.89 -1.72
N ALA A 128 2.49 2.66 -1.23
CA ALA A 128 3.15 1.60 -1.99
C ALA A 128 2.28 1.06 -3.12
N GLU A 129 0.97 1.13 -2.94
CA GLU A 129 -0.06 0.69 -3.89
C GLU A 129 -0.39 1.76 -4.92
N GLY A 130 0.09 3.01 -4.65
CA GLY A 130 -0.10 4.16 -5.53
C GLY A 130 -1.42 4.90 -5.30
N ASP A 131 -2.05 4.71 -4.13
CA ASP A 131 -3.27 5.40 -3.77
C ASP A 131 -3.02 6.86 -3.42
N ASP A 132 -4.04 7.70 -3.59
CA ASP A 132 -3.96 9.14 -3.32
C ASP A 132 -3.89 9.40 -1.81
N VAL A 133 -2.77 9.97 -1.34
CA VAL A 133 -2.56 10.28 0.08
C VAL A 133 -3.12 11.67 0.41
N THR A 134 -3.90 11.74 1.47
CA THR A 134 -4.45 12.98 2.04
C THR A 134 -3.95 13.21 3.46
N PHE A 135 -3.92 14.48 3.90
CA PHE A 135 -3.35 14.86 5.19
C PHE A 135 -4.33 15.60 6.07
N THR A 136 -4.20 15.36 7.40
CA THR A 136 -4.82 16.15 8.46
C THR A 136 -3.80 16.43 9.56
N VAL A 137 -4.00 17.49 10.35
CA VAL A 137 -3.12 17.85 11.48
C VAL A 137 -3.94 18.05 12.75
N SER A 138 -3.37 17.65 13.88
CA SER A 138 -3.97 17.82 15.21
C SER A 138 -3.77 19.23 15.75
N GLY A 139 -4.64 19.63 16.71
CA GLY A 139 -4.54 20.92 17.40
C GLY A 139 -5.25 22.04 16.64
N SER A 140 -4.97 23.29 17.03
CA SER A 140 -5.61 24.49 16.51
C SER A 140 -4.64 25.59 16.07
N GLU A 141 -3.34 25.34 16.20
CA GLU A 141 -2.28 26.33 15.90
C GLU A 141 -1.69 26.15 14.51
N LEU A 142 -1.80 24.92 13.95
CA LEU A 142 -1.35 24.54 12.62
C LEU A 142 -2.53 24.11 11.76
N GLU A 143 -2.44 24.38 10.48
CA GLU A 143 -3.33 23.86 9.44
C GLU A 143 -2.54 23.14 8.38
N ILE A 144 -3.16 22.10 7.78
CA ILE A 144 -2.60 21.38 6.65
C ILE A 144 -3.68 21.20 5.58
N THR A 145 -3.31 21.38 4.32
CA THR A 145 -4.21 21.04 3.22
C THR A 145 -4.19 19.54 2.95
N SER A 146 -5.19 19.01 2.25
CA SER A 146 -5.18 17.61 1.81
C SER A 146 -3.95 17.25 0.96
N ALA A 147 -3.30 18.23 0.33
CA ALA A 147 -2.07 18.06 -0.45
C ALA A 147 -0.78 18.21 0.39
N GLY A 148 -0.88 18.31 1.72
CA GLY A 148 0.27 18.36 2.63
C GLY A 148 0.88 19.75 2.85
N VAL A 149 0.31 20.84 2.34
CA VAL A 149 0.82 22.19 2.59
C VAL A 149 0.50 22.58 4.04
N LEU A 150 1.55 22.77 4.85
CA LEU A 150 1.49 23.06 6.28
C LEU A 150 1.68 24.55 6.50
N THR A 151 0.80 25.14 7.33
CA THR A 151 0.81 26.57 7.68
C THR A 151 0.45 26.77 9.15
N PHE A 152 0.84 27.92 9.72
CA PHE A 152 0.27 28.41 10.97
C PHE A 152 -1.14 29.00 10.70
N VAL A 153 -2.06 28.80 11.64
CA VAL A 153 -3.38 29.47 11.66
C VAL A 153 -3.22 30.98 11.88
N SER A 154 -2.26 31.37 12.75
CA SER A 154 -1.85 32.75 12.98
C SER A 154 -0.33 32.81 12.96
N ALA A 155 0.22 33.90 12.40
CA ALA A 155 1.67 34.10 12.36
C ALA A 155 2.25 34.01 13.79
N PRO A 156 3.31 33.22 14.00
CA PRO A 156 3.95 33.08 15.30
C PRO A 156 4.76 34.33 15.67
N ASP A 157 4.98 34.53 16.96
CA ASP A 157 5.82 35.53 17.59
C ASP A 157 6.89 34.78 18.38
N TYR A 158 8.16 34.96 18.01
CA TYR A 158 9.31 34.25 18.60
C TYR A 158 9.48 34.57 20.08
N GLU A 159 9.24 35.82 20.48
CA GLU A 159 9.35 36.25 21.86
C GLU A 159 8.29 35.62 22.75
N THR A 160 7.18 35.16 22.15
CA THR A 160 6.09 34.48 22.85
C THR A 160 6.26 32.96 22.83
N GLN A 161 6.56 32.37 21.64
CA GLN A 161 6.67 30.91 21.51
C GLN A 161 7.63 30.53 20.37
N THR A 162 8.67 29.76 20.71
CA THR A 162 9.76 29.40 19.80
C THR A 162 9.56 28.04 19.10
N SER A 163 8.54 27.27 19.49
CA SER A 163 8.32 25.92 18.93
C SER A 163 6.87 25.49 19.06
N TYR A 164 6.37 24.82 18.04
CA TYR A 164 5.03 24.25 17.95
C TYR A 164 5.14 22.76 17.61
N SER A 165 4.28 21.94 18.22
CA SER A 165 4.24 20.49 17.97
C SER A 165 2.82 20.05 17.64
N ALA A 166 2.70 19.13 16.70
CA ALA A 166 1.44 18.54 16.30
C ALA A 166 1.66 17.14 15.77
N THR A 167 0.58 16.37 15.66
CA THR A 167 0.57 15.08 14.97
C THR A 167 -0.09 15.24 13.61
N VAL A 168 0.62 14.89 12.54
CA VAL A 168 0.06 14.79 11.18
C VAL A 168 -0.37 13.36 10.94
N THR A 169 -1.55 13.20 10.37
CA THR A 169 -2.07 11.92 9.89
C THR A 169 -2.10 11.92 8.37
N ALA A 170 -1.47 10.93 7.74
CA ALA A 170 -1.58 10.62 6.33
C ALA A 170 -2.58 9.47 6.14
N SER A 171 -3.46 9.57 5.15
CA SER A 171 -4.47 8.55 4.83
C SER A 171 -4.59 8.34 3.32
N ASP A 172 -4.66 7.07 2.90
CA ASP A 172 -4.99 6.62 1.55
C ASP A 172 -6.51 6.42 1.33
N GLY A 173 -7.33 6.70 2.34
CA GLY A 173 -8.76 6.47 2.35
C GLY A 173 -9.20 5.17 3.04
N THR A 174 -8.30 4.20 3.24
CA THR A 174 -8.53 2.92 3.93
C THR A 174 -7.66 2.82 5.17
N ASN A 175 -6.37 3.07 5.02
CA ASN A 175 -5.33 2.97 6.05
C ASN A 175 -4.81 4.36 6.44
N THR A 176 -4.15 4.44 7.59
CA THR A 176 -3.58 5.70 8.08
C THR A 176 -2.25 5.48 8.78
N THR A 177 -1.35 6.44 8.62
CA THR A 177 -0.10 6.55 9.39
C THR A 177 -0.01 7.92 10.04
N THR A 178 0.63 8.02 11.20
CA THR A 178 0.81 9.28 11.92
C THR A 178 2.28 9.60 12.11
N GLN A 179 2.62 10.90 12.06
CA GLN A 179 3.94 11.42 12.37
C GLN A 179 3.81 12.64 13.30
N ASP A 180 4.51 12.62 14.43
CA ASP A 180 4.66 13.80 15.27
C ASP A 180 5.66 14.74 14.62
N ILE A 181 5.26 16.00 14.46
CA ILE A 181 6.08 17.05 13.88
C ILE A 181 6.39 18.14 14.88
N THR A 182 7.53 18.81 14.68
CA THR A 182 7.93 20.01 15.41
C THR A 182 8.26 21.12 14.42
N VAL A 183 7.68 22.30 14.63
CA VAL A 183 7.99 23.52 13.87
C VAL A 183 8.76 24.46 14.78
N ASN A 184 10.03 24.72 14.47
CA ASN A 184 10.86 25.70 15.17
C ASN A 184 10.68 27.07 14.51
N VAL A 185 10.41 28.09 15.33
CA VAL A 185 10.33 29.48 14.89
C VAL A 185 11.70 30.10 14.93
N THR A 186 12.05 30.87 13.90
CA THR A 186 13.29 31.67 13.87
C THR A 186 12.97 33.15 14.10
N ASN A 187 13.82 33.80 14.89
CA ASN A 187 13.68 35.19 15.26
C ASN A 187 13.96 36.14 14.08
N VAL A 188 13.14 37.14 13.93
CA VAL A 188 13.34 38.34 13.10
C VAL A 188 13.48 39.54 14.04
N ASN A 189 14.47 40.39 13.84
CA ASN A 189 14.68 41.56 14.68
C ASN A 189 13.59 42.64 14.44
N ASP A 190 12.46 42.52 15.09
CA ASP A 190 11.29 43.39 14.94
C ASP A 190 10.85 44.06 16.24
N VAL A 191 11.48 43.74 17.37
CA VAL A 191 11.20 44.36 18.69
C VAL A 191 12.10 45.57 18.91
N ALA A 192 11.49 46.73 19.06
CA ALA A 192 12.21 47.96 19.36
C ALA A 192 12.77 47.95 20.78
N PRO A 193 14.00 48.49 21.01
CA PRO A 193 14.55 48.57 22.35
C PRO A 193 13.71 49.49 23.25
N GLU A 194 13.47 49.06 24.47
CA GLU A 194 12.78 49.86 25.51
C GLU A 194 13.77 50.56 26.45
N PHE A 195 13.45 51.80 26.80
CA PHE A 195 14.21 52.52 27.84
C PHE A 195 13.89 51.95 29.24
N THR A 196 14.89 51.42 29.91
CA THR A 196 14.76 50.93 31.31
C THR A 196 14.99 52.03 32.34
N SER A 197 15.48 53.20 31.93
CA SER A 197 15.67 54.37 32.78
C SER A 197 14.40 55.22 32.84
N GLY A 198 14.10 55.79 34.01
CA GLY A 198 13.02 56.77 34.17
C GLY A 198 13.25 58.01 33.30
N ALA A 199 12.15 58.63 32.85
CA ALA A 199 12.19 59.87 32.05
C ALA A 199 12.61 61.10 32.81
N THR A 200 12.79 61.02 34.17
CA THR A 200 13.16 62.12 35.05
C THR A 200 14.49 61.84 35.73
N PHE A 201 15.37 62.80 35.61
CA PHE A 201 16.63 62.83 36.30
C PHE A 201 16.65 64.08 37.28
N THR A 202 17.14 63.92 38.51
CA THR A 202 17.36 65.04 39.43
C THR A 202 18.85 65.38 39.44
N ALA A 203 19.17 66.66 39.26
CA ALA A 203 20.51 67.20 39.48
C ALA A 203 20.48 68.02 40.77
N GLU A 204 21.52 67.89 41.58
CA GLU A 204 21.71 68.77 42.73
C GLU A 204 22.39 70.06 42.25
N GLU A 205 21.95 71.21 42.80
CA GLU A 205 22.55 72.52 42.58
C GLU A 205 23.80 72.65 43.44
N ASN A 206 24.91 73.15 42.94
CA ASN A 206 26.14 73.45 43.66
C ASN A 206 26.07 74.82 44.33
#